data_7256c199e99fc0083f2f1c6ad5935754
#
_entry.id   7256c199e99fc0083f2f1c6ad5935754
#
_cell.length_a   1.000
_cell.length_b   1.000
_cell.length_c   1.000
_cell.angle_alpha   90.00
_cell.angle_beta   90.00
_cell.angle_gamma   90.00
#
_symmetry.space_group_name_H-M   'P 1'
#
loop_
_entity.id
_entity.type
_entity.pdbx_description
1 polymer ?
#
loop_
_entity_poly.entity_id
_entity_poly.type
_entity_poly.pdbx_seq_one_letter_code
_entity_poly.pdbx_strand_id
1 'polypeptide(L)'
;MKWPKTALLALWALVALFSLLRLPLMAQDTPIGPEGTQVATEQTPAAAVNADALRKAAQNPVASLISVPLQNNFNGGIDPGDRTQNVLNIQPVIPVKFSENWNLIIRWITPIIYQPLGPGVGVSGLGDMQPTFLLSPSKPHKLIWGAGPIIQMPTATSRYTGQGKLAIGPNLVALGMPTHFVLGVLVNNIWSVAGGGSRPGINQLLLQYFVNDNLKKGWYLTTQPIITANWNTSAASGSVWTVPVGGGVGRIMKLGFQPVNINVQAYGNAVHVPGASPWTVRVQFALLFPKITKEQEKMMMEQKLKQLEQGPPQKK
;
A
#
# COMPACT_ATOMS: atom_id res chain seq x y z
N MET A 1 5.73 9.11 -31.11
CA MET A 1 5.39 9.24 -29.69
C MET A 1 6.71 9.47 -28.93
N LYS A 2 7.02 10.74 -28.61
CA LYS A 2 8.29 11.09 -27.93
C LYS A 2 8.02 11.11 -26.42
N TRP A 3 8.62 10.20 -25.68
CA TRP A 3 8.57 10.20 -24.21
C TRP A 3 9.21 11.47 -23.67
N PRO A 4 8.63 12.14 -22.67
CA PRO A 4 9.27 13.27 -22.04
C PRO A 4 10.56 12.82 -21.36
N LYS A 5 11.63 13.63 -21.51
CA LYS A 5 12.97 13.32 -20.99
C LYS A 5 12.99 13.00 -19.49
N THR A 6 12.05 13.58 -18.72
CA THR A 6 11.86 13.33 -17.28
C THR A 6 11.34 11.91 -16.97
N ALA A 7 10.47 11.34 -17.81
CA ALA A 7 10.00 9.95 -17.63
C ALA A 7 11.11 8.94 -17.95
N LEU A 8 11.96 9.25 -18.94
CA LEU A 8 13.16 8.46 -19.24
C LEU A 8 14.17 8.51 -18.08
N LEU A 9 14.39 9.68 -17.46
CA LEU A 9 15.28 9.82 -16.30
C LEU A 9 14.77 9.05 -15.08
N ALA A 10 13.46 9.05 -14.81
CA ALA A 10 12.88 8.25 -13.73
C ALA A 10 13.02 6.74 -14.00
N LEU A 11 12.85 6.30 -15.25
CA LEU A 11 13.06 4.91 -15.66
C LEU A 11 14.54 4.51 -15.55
N TRP A 12 15.46 5.38 -15.97
CA TRP A 12 16.90 5.18 -15.84
C TRP A 12 17.38 5.18 -14.40
N ALA A 13 16.81 6.04 -13.53
CA ALA A 13 17.09 6.02 -12.09
C ALA A 13 16.65 4.72 -11.44
N LEU A 14 15.51 4.15 -11.87
CA LEU A 14 15.03 2.84 -11.39
C LEU A 14 15.93 1.70 -11.88
N VAL A 15 16.36 1.73 -13.15
CA VAL A 15 17.29 0.75 -13.72
C VAL A 15 18.68 0.86 -13.07
N ALA A 16 19.16 2.07 -12.79
CA ALA A 16 20.42 2.30 -12.08
C ALA A 16 20.37 1.81 -10.63
N LEU A 17 19.24 2.00 -9.94
CA LEU A 17 19.03 1.47 -8.59
C LEU A 17 19.00 -0.07 -8.59
N PHE A 18 18.43 -0.68 -9.63
CA PHE A 18 18.46 -2.14 -9.82
C PHE A 18 19.86 -2.67 -10.12
N SER A 19 20.68 -1.90 -10.84
CA SER A 19 22.07 -2.27 -11.18
C SER A 19 22.99 -2.18 -9.95
N LEU A 20 22.76 -1.21 -9.06
CA LEU A 20 23.52 -1.06 -7.81
C LEU A 20 23.23 -2.17 -6.78
N LEU A 21 22.07 -2.82 -6.86
CA LEU A 21 21.72 -3.97 -6.01
C LEU A 21 22.41 -5.28 -6.44
N ARG A 22 23.09 -5.31 -7.59
CA ARG A 22 23.83 -6.49 -8.10
C ARG A 22 25.35 -6.41 -7.95
N LEU A 23 25.89 -5.43 -7.24
CA LEU A 23 27.30 -5.41 -6.95
C LEU A 23 27.64 -6.57 -6.00
N PRO A 24 28.53 -7.49 -6.39
CA PRO A 24 29.04 -8.50 -5.46
C PRO A 24 29.82 -7.78 -4.38
N LEU A 25 29.52 -8.10 -3.14
CA LEU A 25 30.33 -7.68 -2.00
C LEU A 25 31.70 -8.32 -2.16
N MET A 26 32.66 -7.58 -2.68
CA MET A 26 34.08 -8.00 -2.67
C MET A 26 34.47 -8.13 -1.20
N ALA A 27 34.77 -9.35 -0.80
CA ALA A 27 35.39 -9.63 0.47
C ALA A 27 36.74 -8.93 0.52
N GLN A 28 36.92 -7.99 1.45
CA GLN A 28 38.23 -7.51 1.83
C GLN A 28 38.81 -8.53 2.80
N ASP A 29 39.83 -9.23 2.35
CA ASP A 29 40.68 -10.04 3.21
C ASP A 29 41.44 -9.11 4.19
N THR A 30 41.09 -9.18 5.45
CA THR A 30 41.89 -8.66 6.57
C THR A 30 42.58 -9.84 7.28
N PRO A 31 43.84 -9.69 7.69
CA PRO A 31 44.67 -10.81 8.22
C PRO A 31 44.15 -11.28 9.58
N ILE A 32 44.28 -12.58 9.77
CA ILE A 32 43.91 -13.36 10.93
C ILE A 32 44.77 -12.95 12.15
N GLY A 33 44.08 -12.46 13.21
CA GLY A 33 44.59 -12.43 14.57
C GLY A 33 43.77 -13.39 15.44
N PRO A 34 44.29 -13.98 16.53
CA PRO A 34 43.75 -15.17 17.15
C PRO A 34 42.52 -14.92 18.03
N GLU A 35 41.58 -15.82 17.89
CA GLU A 35 40.52 -16.24 18.81
C GLU A 35 39.78 -15.20 19.66
N GLY A 36 38.66 -14.75 19.12
CA GLY A 36 37.50 -14.26 19.87
C GLY A 36 36.28 -14.99 19.40
N THR A 37 35.65 -15.78 20.26
CA THR A 37 34.41 -16.53 20.04
C THR A 37 33.30 -15.60 19.56
N GLN A 38 33.07 -15.58 18.25
CA GLN A 38 31.89 -14.93 17.71
C GLN A 38 30.65 -15.80 18.02
N VAL A 39 29.85 -15.36 18.98
CA VAL A 39 28.51 -15.89 19.17
C VAL A 39 27.70 -15.50 17.93
N ALA A 40 27.61 -16.40 16.95
CA ALA A 40 26.65 -16.34 15.86
C ALA A 40 25.26 -16.34 16.50
N THR A 41 24.59 -15.22 16.44
CA THR A 41 23.17 -15.15 16.83
C THR A 41 22.39 -15.95 15.79
N GLU A 42 22.28 -17.25 15.99
CA GLU A 42 21.35 -18.11 15.26
C GLU A 42 19.95 -17.52 15.44
N GLN A 43 19.41 -16.96 14.39
CA GLN A 43 18.00 -16.60 14.35
C GLN A 43 17.18 -17.89 14.52
N THR A 44 16.61 -18.05 15.70
CA THR A 44 15.78 -19.20 16.08
C THR A 44 14.70 -19.43 14.99
N PRO A 45 14.44 -20.68 14.56
CA PRO A 45 13.43 -21.00 13.55
C PRO A 45 12.05 -20.40 13.82
N ALA A 46 11.66 -20.27 15.08
CA ALA A 46 10.42 -19.64 15.50
C ALA A 46 10.32 -18.14 15.14
N ALA A 47 11.43 -17.40 15.12
CA ALA A 47 11.45 -15.99 14.72
C ALA A 47 11.31 -15.82 13.19
N ALA A 48 11.83 -16.76 12.41
CA ALA A 48 11.70 -16.79 10.95
C ALA A 48 10.26 -17.14 10.51
N VAL A 49 9.62 -18.10 11.16
CA VAL A 49 8.22 -18.47 10.93
C VAL A 49 7.28 -17.30 11.23
N ASN A 50 7.57 -16.52 12.28
CA ASN A 50 6.76 -15.35 12.64
C ASN A 50 6.94 -14.19 11.64
N ALA A 51 8.12 -14.02 11.03
CA ALA A 51 8.37 -13.00 10.01
C ALA A 51 7.62 -13.29 8.70
N ASP A 52 7.55 -14.54 8.26
CA ASP A 52 6.79 -14.94 7.07
C ASP A 52 5.28 -14.83 7.26
N ALA A 53 4.77 -15.19 8.42
CA ALA A 53 3.36 -15.02 8.76
C ALA A 53 2.98 -13.53 8.78
N LEU A 54 3.83 -12.66 9.36
CA LEU A 54 3.64 -11.21 9.35
C LEU A 54 3.65 -10.65 7.92
N ARG A 55 4.57 -11.11 7.09
CA ARG A 55 4.67 -10.69 5.69
C ARG A 55 3.41 -11.03 4.90
N LYS A 56 2.95 -12.28 4.99
CA LYS A 56 1.71 -12.73 4.35
C LYS A 56 0.50 -11.93 4.84
N ALA A 57 0.42 -11.67 6.13
CA ALA A 57 -0.65 -10.86 6.70
C ALA A 57 -0.59 -9.40 6.24
N ALA A 58 0.59 -8.79 6.18
CA ALA A 58 0.77 -7.40 5.75
C ALA A 58 0.42 -7.16 4.26
N GLN A 59 0.50 -8.20 3.43
CA GLN A 59 0.19 -8.14 2.00
C GLN A 59 -1.23 -8.62 1.67
N ASN A 60 -1.99 -9.05 2.67
CA ASN A 60 -3.37 -9.51 2.52
C ASN A 60 -4.34 -8.40 2.96
N PRO A 61 -5.10 -7.78 2.05
CA PRO A 61 -6.02 -6.68 2.39
C PRO A 61 -7.21 -7.11 3.27
N VAL A 62 -7.45 -8.40 3.44
CA VAL A 62 -8.51 -8.95 4.30
C VAL A 62 -7.95 -9.79 5.46
N ALA A 63 -6.67 -9.62 5.78
CA ALA A 63 -6.04 -10.32 6.91
C ALA A 63 -6.59 -9.86 8.26
N SER A 64 -6.44 -10.71 9.26
CA SER A 64 -6.74 -10.36 10.67
C SER A 64 -5.64 -9.48 11.31
N LEU A 65 -5.04 -8.58 10.53
CA LEU A 65 -3.97 -7.68 10.92
C LEU A 65 -4.49 -6.24 10.86
N ILE A 66 -4.40 -5.51 11.97
CA ILE A 66 -4.62 -4.06 11.95
C ILE A 66 -3.41 -3.41 11.27
N SER A 67 -3.65 -2.57 10.29
CA SER A 67 -2.59 -1.80 9.62
C SER A 67 -3.03 -0.36 9.38
N VAL A 68 -2.05 0.54 9.37
CA VAL A 68 -2.27 1.96 9.06
C VAL A 68 -1.29 2.37 7.95
N PRO A 69 -1.62 2.12 6.69
CA PRO A 69 -0.87 2.63 5.56
C PRO A 69 -0.99 4.16 5.41
N LEU A 70 0.14 4.81 5.27
CA LEU A 70 0.30 6.18 4.81
C LEU A 70 0.86 6.08 3.39
N GLN A 71 0.02 6.31 2.39
CA GLN A 71 0.38 6.17 0.99
C GLN A 71 0.39 7.54 0.33
N ASN A 72 1.56 7.99 -0.08
CA ASN A 72 1.71 9.25 -0.80
C ASN A 72 1.92 8.99 -2.29
N ASN A 73 1.11 9.65 -3.13
CA ASN A 73 1.18 9.59 -4.58
C ASN A 73 1.56 10.98 -5.11
N PHE A 74 2.66 11.03 -5.85
CA PHE A 74 3.10 12.19 -6.61
C PHE A 74 2.70 11.95 -8.07
N ASN A 75 1.67 12.66 -8.52
CA ASN A 75 1.11 12.57 -9.87
C ASN A 75 1.65 13.76 -10.68
N GLY A 76 2.67 13.53 -11.48
CA GLY A 76 3.37 14.61 -12.19
C GLY A 76 3.00 14.67 -13.68
N GLY A 77 3.45 15.73 -14.34
CA GLY A 77 3.19 15.96 -15.76
C GLY A 77 1.79 16.48 -16.05
N ILE A 78 1.11 17.12 -15.10
CA ILE A 78 -0.25 17.63 -15.29
C ILE A 78 -0.21 18.96 -16.06
N ASP A 79 -0.91 18.98 -17.19
CA ASP A 79 -1.03 20.17 -18.06
C ASP A 79 -2.01 21.23 -17.49
N PRO A 80 -1.79 22.50 -17.87
CA PRO A 80 -0.60 23.06 -18.49
C PRO A 80 0.54 23.30 -17.51
N GLY A 81 1.80 23.12 -17.97
CA GLY A 81 2.99 23.52 -17.22
C GLY A 81 3.64 22.44 -16.36
N ASP A 82 3.44 21.16 -16.67
CA ASP A 82 4.15 19.99 -16.06
C ASP A 82 4.06 19.99 -14.52
N ARG A 83 2.85 20.17 -13.98
CA ARG A 83 2.62 20.31 -12.55
C ARG A 83 2.47 18.97 -11.85
N THR A 84 2.69 18.97 -10.54
CA THR A 84 2.56 17.78 -9.71
C THR A 84 1.44 17.94 -8.69
N GLN A 85 0.45 17.04 -8.73
CA GLN A 85 -0.51 16.84 -7.66
C GLN A 85 0.11 15.92 -6.60
N ASN A 86 -0.13 16.22 -5.33
CA ASN A 86 0.22 15.33 -4.23
C ASN A 86 -1.04 14.81 -3.55
N VAL A 87 -1.11 13.49 -3.35
CA VAL A 87 -2.23 12.83 -2.67
C VAL A 87 -1.69 11.89 -1.60
N LEU A 88 -1.80 12.32 -0.34
CA LEU A 88 -1.50 11.49 0.81
C LEU A 88 -2.79 10.81 1.28
N ASN A 89 -2.85 9.49 1.17
CA ASN A 89 -3.95 8.67 1.67
C ASN A 89 -3.58 8.06 3.02
N ILE A 90 -4.35 8.35 4.06
CA ILE A 90 -4.29 7.66 5.34
C ILE A 90 -5.34 6.55 5.28
N GLN A 91 -4.91 5.27 5.39
CA GLN A 91 -5.76 4.13 5.04
C GLN A 91 -5.81 3.06 6.15
N PRO A 92 -6.34 3.34 7.36
CA PRO A 92 -6.47 2.32 8.39
C PRO A 92 -7.33 1.15 7.90
N VAL A 93 -6.85 -0.06 8.21
CA VAL A 93 -7.56 -1.33 7.98
C VAL A 93 -7.73 -2.03 9.31
N ILE A 94 -8.97 -2.28 9.69
CA ILE A 94 -9.35 -2.83 10.99
C ILE A 94 -10.20 -4.08 10.77
N PRO A 95 -9.67 -5.28 11.01
CA PRO A 95 -10.44 -6.52 10.99
C PRO A 95 -11.20 -6.69 12.30
N VAL A 96 -12.51 -6.85 12.21
CA VAL A 96 -13.42 -7.12 13.34
C VAL A 96 -13.97 -8.54 13.19
N LYS A 97 -13.93 -9.35 14.25
CA LYS A 97 -14.59 -10.65 14.23
C LYS A 97 -16.11 -10.42 14.25
N PHE A 98 -16.78 -10.72 13.15
CA PHE A 98 -18.22 -10.54 13.00
C PHE A 98 -18.99 -11.77 13.50
N SER A 99 -18.50 -12.98 13.21
CA SER A 99 -19.01 -14.24 13.70
C SER A 99 -17.89 -15.30 13.75
N GLU A 100 -18.21 -16.54 14.08
CA GLU A 100 -17.24 -17.65 14.04
C GLU A 100 -16.69 -17.89 12.63
N ASN A 101 -17.53 -17.68 11.62
CA ASN A 101 -17.20 -17.98 10.22
C ASN A 101 -16.86 -16.74 9.39
N TRP A 102 -17.10 -15.53 9.91
CA TRP A 102 -16.96 -14.29 9.15
C TRP A 102 -16.23 -13.20 9.92
N ASN A 103 -15.34 -12.52 9.21
CA ASN A 103 -14.72 -11.26 9.64
C ASN A 103 -15.30 -10.11 8.83
N LEU A 104 -15.53 -8.98 9.49
CA LEU A 104 -15.77 -7.69 8.85
C LEU A 104 -14.46 -6.92 8.78
N ILE A 105 -14.03 -6.60 7.59
CA ILE A 105 -12.84 -5.77 7.36
C ILE A 105 -13.31 -4.35 7.06
N ILE A 106 -12.97 -3.43 7.93
CA ILE A 106 -13.25 -2.01 7.76
C ILE A 106 -11.97 -1.36 7.23
N ARG A 107 -12.04 -0.79 6.04
CA ARG A 107 -10.97 0.03 5.47
C ARG A 107 -11.49 1.43 5.30
N TRP A 108 -10.73 2.41 5.76
CA TRP A 108 -11.09 3.81 5.67
C TRP A 108 -10.00 4.57 4.93
N ILE A 109 -10.34 5.26 3.82
CA ILE A 109 -9.39 6.09 3.09
C ILE A 109 -9.72 7.55 3.36
N THR A 110 -8.75 8.29 3.91
CA THR A 110 -8.82 9.74 4.09
C THR A 110 -7.73 10.37 3.22
N PRO A 111 -8.08 11.00 2.09
CA PRO A 111 -7.12 11.67 1.24
C PRO A 111 -6.85 13.10 1.73
N ILE A 112 -5.57 13.48 1.78
CA ILE A 112 -5.10 14.87 1.91
C ILE A 112 -4.47 15.22 0.57
N ILE A 113 -5.00 16.24 -0.09
CA ILE A 113 -4.70 16.54 -1.50
C ILE A 113 -4.12 17.94 -1.61
N TYR A 114 -2.99 18.06 -2.31
CA TYR A 114 -2.55 19.29 -2.95
C TYR A 114 -2.87 19.22 -4.44
N GLN A 115 -3.76 20.09 -4.92
CA GLN A 115 -4.17 20.20 -6.31
C GLN A 115 -3.56 21.47 -6.92
N PRO A 116 -2.68 21.35 -7.91
CA PRO A 116 -2.18 22.52 -8.63
C PRO A 116 -3.28 23.06 -9.57
N LEU A 117 -3.48 24.38 -9.57
CA LEU A 117 -4.49 25.06 -10.40
C LEU A 117 -3.85 25.92 -11.50
N GLY A 118 -2.61 26.37 -11.29
CA GLY A 118 -1.87 27.22 -12.21
C GLY A 118 -0.41 27.37 -11.78
N PRO A 119 0.42 28.12 -12.52
CA PRO A 119 1.79 28.44 -12.09
C PRO A 119 1.79 29.14 -10.73
N GLY A 120 2.43 28.52 -9.72
CA GLY A 120 2.49 29.06 -8.37
C GLY A 120 1.16 29.07 -7.60
N VAL A 121 0.09 28.54 -8.16
CA VAL A 121 -1.25 28.52 -7.54
C VAL A 121 -1.69 27.08 -7.34
N GLY A 122 -2.12 26.75 -6.13
CA GLY A 122 -2.67 25.45 -5.78
C GLY A 122 -3.56 25.51 -4.55
N VAL A 123 -4.32 24.46 -4.32
CA VAL A 123 -5.22 24.30 -3.18
C VAL A 123 -4.88 23.02 -2.45
N SER A 124 -4.71 23.11 -1.13
CA SER A 124 -4.59 21.96 -0.24
C SER A 124 -5.89 21.76 0.54
N GLY A 125 -6.25 20.52 0.79
CA GLY A 125 -7.42 20.21 1.59
C GLY A 125 -7.67 18.71 1.72
N LEU A 126 -8.69 18.37 2.50
CA LEU A 126 -9.20 17.00 2.54
C LEU A 126 -9.91 16.69 1.23
N GLY A 127 -9.79 15.45 0.79
CA GLY A 127 -10.60 14.90 -0.28
C GLY A 127 -11.87 14.19 0.23
N ASP A 128 -12.58 13.55 -0.68
CA ASP A 128 -13.75 12.74 -0.33
C ASP A 128 -13.30 11.41 0.30
N MET A 129 -13.72 11.16 1.53
CA MET A 129 -13.38 9.93 2.28
C MET A 129 -14.11 8.72 1.70
N GLN A 130 -13.44 7.55 1.77
CA GLN A 130 -13.98 6.31 1.21
C GLN A 130 -13.90 5.16 2.23
N PRO A 131 -14.90 5.01 3.12
CA PRO A 131 -15.05 3.80 3.92
C PRO A 131 -15.49 2.61 3.05
N THR A 132 -14.91 1.46 3.36
CA THR A 132 -15.21 0.17 2.74
C THR A 132 -15.46 -0.88 3.82
N PHE A 133 -16.48 -1.70 3.63
CA PHE A 133 -16.88 -2.76 4.57
C PHE A 133 -16.89 -4.09 3.81
N LEU A 134 -15.93 -4.97 4.08
CA LEU A 134 -15.81 -6.25 3.40
C LEU A 134 -16.10 -7.39 4.39
N LEU A 135 -17.06 -8.24 4.06
CA LEU A 135 -17.22 -9.53 4.71
C LEU A 135 -16.27 -10.53 4.04
N SER A 136 -15.49 -11.23 4.86
CA SER A 136 -14.51 -12.22 4.41
C SER A 136 -14.59 -13.46 5.31
N PRO A 137 -14.48 -14.69 4.78
CA PRO A 137 -14.45 -15.90 5.61
C PRO A 137 -13.32 -15.85 6.64
N SER A 138 -13.60 -16.29 7.87
CA SER A 138 -12.62 -16.30 8.96
C SER A 138 -11.62 -17.45 8.86
N LYS A 139 -12.01 -18.54 8.20
CA LYS A 139 -11.16 -19.71 8.01
C LYS A 139 -10.25 -19.52 6.81
N PRO A 140 -8.96 -19.88 6.92
CA PRO A 140 -8.03 -19.76 5.80
C PRO A 140 -8.39 -20.75 4.68
N HIS A 141 -8.45 -20.24 3.45
CA HIS A 141 -8.62 -21.02 2.22
C HIS A 141 -7.48 -20.70 1.25
N LYS A 142 -7.32 -21.53 0.21
CA LYS A 142 -6.35 -21.26 -0.88
C LYS A 142 -6.68 -19.95 -1.60
N LEU A 143 -7.98 -19.70 -1.81
CA LEU A 143 -8.51 -18.42 -2.29
C LEU A 143 -9.08 -17.64 -1.10
N ILE A 144 -8.51 -16.49 -0.83
CA ILE A 144 -8.97 -15.54 0.17
C ILE A 144 -9.79 -14.49 -0.58
N TRP A 145 -10.98 -14.18 -0.08
CA TRP A 145 -11.84 -13.20 -0.73
C TRP A 145 -12.65 -12.40 0.29
N GLY A 146 -13.16 -11.28 -0.16
CA GLY A 146 -14.07 -10.44 0.61
C GLY A 146 -14.97 -9.64 -0.32
N ALA A 147 -16.19 -9.39 0.13
CA ALA A 147 -17.18 -8.64 -0.61
C ALA A 147 -17.96 -7.70 0.30
N GLY A 148 -18.40 -6.57 -0.23
CA GLY A 148 -19.23 -5.63 0.50
C GLY A 148 -19.28 -4.24 -0.13
N PRO A 149 -19.93 -3.27 0.52
CA PRO A 149 -20.04 -1.93 -0.01
C PRO A 149 -18.78 -1.09 0.16
N ILE A 150 -18.56 -0.18 -0.80
CA ILE A 150 -17.73 1.00 -0.69
C ILE A 150 -18.61 2.23 -0.76
N ILE A 151 -18.33 3.23 0.06
CA ILE A 151 -19.07 4.49 0.11
C ILE A 151 -18.07 5.63 -0.09
N GLN A 152 -18.35 6.57 -0.95
CA GLN A 152 -17.63 7.83 -1.03
C GLN A 152 -18.47 8.93 -0.39
N MET A 153 -17.91 9.60 0.62
CA MET A 153 -18.58 10.68 1.34
C MET A 153 -18.09 12.04 0.85
N PRO A 154 -18.99 13.04 0.67
CA PRO A 154 -18.63 14.38 0.21
C PRO A 154 -17.96 15.20 1.33
N THR A 155 -16.78 14.78 1.77
CA THR A 155 -16.05 15.40 2.88
C THR A 155 -14.95 16.35 2.43
N ALA A 156 -14.77 16.51 1.12
CA ALA A 156 -13.76 17.41 0.57
C ALA A 156 -13.95 18.85 1.05
N THR A 157 -12.86 19.48 1.53
CA THR A 157 -12.87 20.85 2.03
C THR A 157 -12.80 21.89 0.91
N SER A 158 -12.52 21.47 -0.32
CA SER A 158 -12.49 22.31 -1.51
C SER A 158 -13.15 21.64 -2.70
N ARG A 159 -13.73 22.45 -3.60
CA ARG A 159 -14.26 21.96 -4.88
C ARG A 159 -13.18 21.32 -5.77
N TYR A 160 -11.92 21.59 -5.53
CA TYR A 160 -10.79 21.10 -6.30
C TYR A 160 -10.15 19.84 -5.71
N THR A 161 -10.51 19.47 -4.46
CA THR A 161 -9.97 18.30 -3.78
C THR A 161 -10.93 17.13 -3.67
N GLY A 162 -12.16 17.27 -4.21
CA GLY A 162 -13.14 16.18 -4.22
C GLY A 162 -14.27 16.38 -5.20
N GLN A 163 -15.04 15.32 -5.40
CA GLN A 163 -16.19 15.30 -6.30
C GLN A 163 -17.46 15.88 -5.67
N GLY A 164 -17.51 15.90 -4.31
CA GLY A 164 -18.58 16.54 -3.54
C GLY A 164 -19.93 15.86 -3.69
N LYS A 165 -19.94 14.56 -3.95
CA LYS A 165 -21.16 13.73 -4.05
C LYS A 165 -21.03 12.49 -3.18
N LEU A 166 -22.17 12.11 -2.59
CA LEU A 166 -22.28 10.78 -1.97
C LEU A 166 -22.40 9.74 -3.09
N ALA A 167 -21.48 8.77 -3.07
CA ALA A 167 -21.53 7.64 -3.99
C ALA A 167 -21.41 6.33 -3.25
N ILE A 168 -22.00 5.27 -3.77
CA ILE A 168 -21.97 3.93 -3.19
C ILE A 168 -21.82 2.92 -4.32
N GLY A 169 -21.23 1.78 -3.99
CA GLY A 169 -21.12 0.66 -4.91
C GLY A 169 -20.61 -0.62 -4.28
N PRO A 170 -20.62 -1.74 -5.03
CA PRO A 170 -20.01 -2.99 -4.59
C PRO A 170 -18.49 -2.91 -4.66
N ASN A 171 -17.85 -3.60 -3.75
CA ASN A 171 -16.40 -3.79 -3.71
C ASN A 171 -16.09 -5.27 -3.46
N LEU A 172 -15.22 -5.83 -4.29
CA LEU A 172 -14.80 -7.23 -4.26
C LEU A 172 -13.28 -7.28 -4.20
N VAL A 173 -12.76 -8.22 -3.41
CA VAL A 173 -11.35 -8.54 -3.38
C VAL A 173 -11.19 -10.05 -3.40
N ALA A 174 -10.21 -10.53 -4.16
CA ALA A 174 -9.82 -11.93 -4.17
C ALA A 174 -8.30 -12.04 -4.29
N LEU A 175 -7.68 -12.96 -3.55
CA LEU A 175 -6.24 -13.19 -3.61
C LEU A 175 -5.87 -14.63 -3.29
N GLY A 176 -4.71 -15.04 -3.80
CA GLY A 176 -4.03 -16.28 -3.48
C GLY A 176 -2.58 -16.04 -3.11
N MET A 177 -2.01 -16.95 -2.33
CA MET A 177 -0.62 -16.86 -1.85
C MET A 177 0.17 -18.13 -2.19
N PRO A 178 0.38 -18.42 -3.49
CA PRO A 178 1.17 -19.59 -3.88
C PRO A 178 2.65 -19.34 -3.60
N THR A 179 3.29 -20.25 -2.88
CA THR A 179 4.74 -20.23 -2.57
C THR A 179 5.22 -18.89 -2.00
N HIS A 180 5.97 -18.12 -2.80
CA HIS A 180 6.53 -16.79 -2.46
C HIS A 180 5.72 -15.64 -3.06
N PHE A 181 4.74 -15.92 -3.91
CA PHE A 181 3.89 -14.90 -4.51
C PHE A 181 2.67 -14.56 -3.67
N VAL A 182 2.22 -13.30 -3.78
CA VAL A 182 0.87 -12.87 -3.41
C VAL A 182 0.25 -12.27 -4.66
N LEU A 183 -0.81 -12.89 -5.14
CA LEU A 183 -1.51 -12.53 -6.37
C LEU A 183 -2.95 -12.19 -6.02
N GLY A 184 -3.43 -11.04 -6.43
CA GLY A 184 -4.81 -10.69 -6.14
C GLY A 184 -5.36 -9.57 -7.01
N VAL A 185 -6.66 -9.35 -6.85
CA VAL A 185 -7.41 -8.32 -7.52
C VAL A 185 -8.43 -7.71 -6.57
N LEU A 186 -8.58 -6.40 -6.66
CA LEU A 186 -9.65 -5.64 -6.03
C LEU A 186 -10.40 -4.88 -7.13
N VAL A 187 -11.72 -4.95 -7.11
CA VAL A 187 -12.57 -4.25 -8.07
C VAL A 187 -13.75 -3.63 -7.35
N ASN A 188 -14.06 -2.40 -7.70
CA ASN A 188 -15.29 -1.73 -7.30
C ASN A 188 -15.81 -0.82 -8.42
N ASN A 189 -17.08 -0.53 -8.38
CA ASN A 189 -17.68 0.55 -9.16
C ASN A 189 -18.59 1.36 -8.24
N ILE A 190 -18.52 2.66 -8.28
CA ILE A 190 -19.33 3.57 -7.47
C ILE A 190 -20.21 4.44 -8.36
N TRP A 191 -21.42 4.70 -7.88
CA TRP A 191 -22.40 5.60 -8.50
C TRP A 191 -22.83 6.66 -7.51
N SER A 192 -22.95 7.91 -7.97
CA SER A 192 -23.51 8.98 -7.13
C SER A 192 -24.99 8.73 -6.85
N VAL A 193 -25.36 8.77 -5.58
CA VAL A 193 -26.73 8.58 -5.10
C VAL A 193 -27.34 9.85 -4.51
N ALA A 194 -26.48 10.80 -4.06
CA ALA A 194 -26.92 12.10 -3.57
C ALA A 194 -25.79 13.14 -3.73
N GLY A 195 -26.14 14.43 -3.59
CA GLY A 195 -25.24 15.57 -3.65
C GLY A 195 -25.74 16.67 -4.58
N GLY A 196 -25.12 17.86 -4.50
CA GLY A 196 -25.54 19.07 -5.22
C GLY A 196 -25.62 18.91 -6.75
N GLY A 197 -26.68 19.44 -7.36
CA GLY A 197 -26.94 19.34 -8.80
C GLY A 197 -25.92 20.04 -9.71
N SER A 198 -25.12 20.96 -9.17
CA SER A 198 -24.09 21.70 -9.91
C SER A 198 -22.80 20.89 -10.20
N ARG A 199 -22.66 19.68 -9.65
CA ARG A 199 -21.50 18.82 -9.88
C ARG A 199 -21.87 17.63 -10.76
N PRO A 200 -20.94 17.17 -11.63
CA PRO A 200 -21.15 15.98 -12.45
C PRO A 200 -21.50 14.75 -11.61
N GLY A 201 -22.29 13.85 -12.15
CA GLY A 201 -22.53 12.54 -11.56
C GLY A 201 -21.26 11.72 -11.47
N ILE A 202 -21.21 10.77 -10.54
CA ILE A 202 -20.13 9.79 -10.41
C ILE A 202 -20.64 8.47 -10.99
N ASN A 203 -19.87 7.89 -11.89
CA ASN A 203 -19.94 6.51 -12.32
C ASN A 203 -18.52 6.09 -12.67
N GLN A 204 -17.84 5.45 -11.70
CA GLN A 204 -16.42 5.20 -11.77
C GLN A 204 -16.07 3.79 -11.34
N LEU A 205 -15.38 3.07 -12.23
CA LEU A 205 -14.74 1.80 -11.95
C LEU A 205 -13.34 2.03 -11.37
N LEU A 206 -12.97 1.20 -10.41
CA LEU A 206 -11.60 0.98 -9.96
C LEU A 206 -11.31 -0.50 -10.03
N LEU A 207 -10.22 -0.86 -10.72
CA LEU A 207 -9.66 -2.21 -10.76
C LEU A 207 -8.20 -2.11 -10.36
N GLN A 208 -7.82 -2.82 -9.32
CA GLN A 208 -6.44 -2.92 -8.85
C GLN A 208 -6.05 -4.38 -8.79
N TYR A 209 -5.16 -4.83 -9.67
CA TYR A 209 -4.47 -6.09 -9.44
C TYR A 209 -3.22 -5.83 -8.61
N PHE A 210 -2.79 -6.82 -7.87
CA PHE A 210 -1.53 -6.76 -7.13
C PHE A 210 -0.78 -8.08 -7.23
N VAL A 211 0.50 -7.94 -7.52
CA VAL A 211 1.46 -9.04 -7.62
C VAL A 211 2.64 -8.67 -6.75
N ASN A 212 2.89 -9.46 -5.73
CA ASN A 212 4.08 -9.32 -4.90
C ASN A 212 4.92 -10.60 -5.04
N ASP A 213 6.18 -10.44 -5.34
CA ASP A 213 7.19 -11.51 -5.32
C ASP A 213 8.06 -11.35 -4.08
N ASN A 214 7.91 -12.26 -3.14
CA ASN A 214 8.54 -12.21 -1.82
C ASN A 214 9.94 -12.80 -1.86
N LEU A 215 10.93 -11.95 -1.59
CA LEU A 215 12.34 -12.26 -1.55
C LEU A 215 12.83 -12.54 -0.11
N LYS A 216 14.13 -12.82 0.05
CA LYS A 216 14.75 -13.03 1.36
C LYS A 216 14.81 -11.74 2.19
N LYS A 217 14.93 -11.85 3.52
CA LYS A 217 15.12 -10.75 4.48
C LYS A 217 14.02 -9.68 4.44
N GLY A 218 12.78 -10.09 4.11
CA GLY A 218 11.60 -9.22 4.10
C GLY A 218 11.47 -8.31 2.87
N TRP A 219 12.37 -8.38 1.90
CA TRP A 219 12.25 -7.67 0.63
C TRP A 219 11.18 -8.29 -0.25
N TYR A 220 10.56 -7.51 -1.12
CA TYR A 220 9.65 -7.98 -2.17
C TYR A 220 9.63 -7.03 -3.35
N LEU A 221 9.39 -7.58 -4.52
CA LEU A 221 9.01 -6.82 -5.70
C LEU A 221 7.50 -6.70 -5.73
N THR A 222 6.99 -5.58 -6.24
CA THR A 222 5.54 -5.33 -6.23
C THR A 222 5.09 -4.58 -7.47
N THR A 223 3.91 -4.94 -7.98
CA THR A 223 3.14 -4.11 -8.89
C THR A 223 1.69 -4.09 -8.42
N GLN A 224 1.14 -2.89 -8.24
CA GLN A 224 -0.22 -2.66 -7.73
C GLN A 224 -0.83 -1.43 -8.42
N PRO A 225 -0.93 -1.43 -9.75
CA PRO A 225 -1.52 -0.31 -10.48
C PRO A 225 -3.00 -0.18 -10.15
N ILE A 226 -3.48 1.05 -10.10
CA ILE A 226 -4.91 1.37 -9.95
C ILE A 226 -5.43 1.79 -11.31
N ILE A 227 -6.09 0.88 -12.00
CA ILE A 227 -6.76 1.13 -13.25
C ILE A 227 -8.12 1.73 -12.94
N THR A 228 -8.46 2.85 -13.56
CA THR A 228 -9.77 3.49 -13.38
C THR A 228 -10.46 3.73 -14.71
N ALA A 229 -11.79 3.72 -14.69
CA ALA A 229 -12.61 4.18 -15.80
C ALA A 229 -13.70 5.12 -15.29
N ASN A 230 -13.80 6.29 -15.90
CA ASN A 230 -14.89 7.22 -15.65
C ASN A 230 -15.94 7.10 -16.77
N TRP A 231 -17.02 6.39 -16.49
CA TRP A 231 -18.07 6.08 -17.47
C TRP A 231 -18.89 7.30 -17.91
N ASN A 232 -18.79 8.41 -17.16
CA ASN A 232 -19.46 9.66 -17.50
C ASN A 232 -18.62 10.53 -18.46
N THR A 233 -17.39 10.13 -18.78
CA THR A 233 -16.55 10.81 -19.77
C THR A 233 -17.02 10.43 -21.16
N SER A 234 -17.31 11.43 -22.02
CA SER A 234 -17.66 11.15 -23.41
C SER A 234 -16.45 10.65 -24.19
N ALA A 235 -16.64 9.76 -25.15
CA ALA A 235 -15.57 9.28 -26.03
C ALA A 235 -14.91 10.43 -26.84
N ALA A 236 -15.66 11.51 -27.10
CA ALA A 236 -15.16 12.72 -27.74
C ALA A 236 -14.12 13.48 -26.89
N SER A 237 -14.11 13.26 -25.55
CA SER A 237 -13.16 13.88 -24.62
C SER A 237 -11.84 13.11 -24.49
N GLY A 238 -11.62 12.05 -25.27
CA GLY A 238 -10.45 11.18 -25.18
C GLY A 238 -10.75 9.84 -24.51
N SER A 239 -9.86 9.34 -23.69
CA SER A 239 -10.06 8.05 -23.02
C SER A 239 -10.90 8.18 -21.75
N VAL A 240 -11.78 7.22 -21.52
CA VAL A 240 -12.48 7.04 -20.24
C VAL A 240 -11.57 6.33 -19.22
N TRP A 241 -10.48 5.71 -19.69
CA TRP A 241 -9.60 4.88 -18.91
C TRP A 241 -8.32 5.61 -18.47
N THR A 242 -7.86 5.28 -17.27
CA THR A 242 -6.47 5.51 -16.86
C THR A 242 -5.85 4.15 -16.54
N VAL A 243 -4.79 3.80 -17.27
CA VAL A 243 -4.12 2.49 -17.17
C VAL A 243 -2.65 2.68 -16.80
N PRO A 244 -2.31 2.61 -15.52
CA PRO A 244 -0.92 2.67 -15.07
C PRO A 244 -0.20 1.34 -15.37
N VAL A 245 1.07 1.43 -15.77
CA VAL A 245 1.99 0.30 -15.95
C VAL A 245 3.27 0.62 -15.20
N GLY A 246 3.72 -0.30 -14.36
CA GLY A 246 4.92 -0.09 -13.56
C GLY A 246 4.97 -1.02 -12.35
N GLY A 247 5.80 -0.66 -11.40
CA GLY A 247 5.98 -1.45 -10.18
C GLY A 247 7.04 -0.83 -9.29
N GLY A 248 7.52 -1.61 -8.33
CA GLY A 248 8.50 -1.13 -7.39
C GLY A 248 9.02 -2.21 -6.46
N VAL A 249 9.62 -1.77 -5.38
CA VAL A 249 10.24 -2.61 -4.38
C VAL A 249 9.74 -2.20 -2.99
N GLY A 250 9.60 -3.18 -2.13
CA GLY A 250 9.25 -2.93 -0.74
C GLY A 250 10.00 -3.82 0.23
N ARG A 251 9.90 -3.48 1.50
CA ARG A 251 10.48 -4.25 2.58
C ARG A 251 9.58 -4.22 3.81
N ILE A 252 9.36 -5.41 4.37
CA ILE A 252 8.72 -5.57 5.68
C ILE A 252 9.83 -5.81 6.69
N MET A 253 9.88 -4.98 7.72
CA MET A 253 10.94 -5.00 8.73
C MET A 253 10.40 -4.54 10.09
N LYS A 254 11.22 -4.68 11.13
CA LYS A 254 10.92 -4.09 12.44
C LYS A 254 11.76 -2.82 12.63
N LEU A 255 11.12 -1.74 13.05
CA LEU A 255 11.76 -0.54 13.57
C LEU A 255 11.60 -0.56 15.09
N GLY A 256 12.65 -1.00 15.79
CA GLY A 256 12.54 -1.36 17.19
C GLY A 256 11.52 -2.49 17.41
N PHE A 257 10.48 -2.23 18.17
CA PHE A 257 9.40 -3.19 18.44
C PHE A 257 8.27 -3.14 17.41
N GLN A 258 8.20 -2.08 16.58
CA GLN A 258 7.11 -1.84 15.65
C GLN A 258 7.40 -2.50 14.28
N PRO A 259 6.61 -3.49 13.85
CA PRO A 259 6.65 -3.97 12.48
C PRO A 259 6.12 -2.91 11.52
N VAL A 260 6.82 -2.73 10.41
CA VAL A 260 6.47 -1.77 9.36
C VAL A 260 6.61 -2.38 7.98
N ASN A 261 5.85 -1.84 7.03
CA ASN A 261 5.99 -2.13 5.61
C ASN A 261 6.27 -0.83 4.87
N ILE A 262 7.39 -0.77 4.15
CA ILE A 262 7.80 0.39 3.37
C ILE A 262 7.93 -0.06 1.92
N ASN A 263 7.35 0.69 0.99
CA ASN A 263 7.55 0.44 -0.44
C ASN A 263 7.58 1.74 -1.26
N VAL A 264 8.26 1.65 -2.40
CA VAL A 264 8.31 2.71 -3.41
C VAL A 264 7.98 2.07 -4.75
N GLN A 265 7.10 2.72 -5.50
CA GLN A 265 6.60 2.25 -6.79
C GLN A 265 6.56 3.42 -7.77
N ALA A 266 6.82 3.14 -9.05
CA ALA A 266 6.69 4.12 -10.13
C ALA A 266 5.82 3.54 -11.25
N TYR A 267 4.95 4.38 -11.80
CA TYR A 267 3.99 4.02 -12.84
C TYR A 267 4.00 5.07 -13.95
N GLY A 268 4.00 4.60 -15.20
CA GLY A 268 3.62 5.41 -16.35
C GLY A 268 2.18 5.11 -16.72
N ASN A 269 1.35 6.14 -16.90
CA ASN A 269 -0.03 5.97 -17.34
C ASN A 269 -0.04 5.78 -18.86
N ALA A 270 -0.06 4.51 -19.31
CA ALA A 270 -0.04 4.16 -20.75
C ALA A 270 -1.29 4.69 -21.47
N VAL A 271 -2.40 4.75 -20.75
CA VAL A 271 -3.63 5.42 -21.16
C VAL A 271 -4.04 6.36 -20.05
N HIS A 272 -4.38 7.59 -20.38
CA HIS A 272 -4.92 8.57 -19.43
C HIS A 272 -5.80 9.60 -20.13
N VAL A 273 -6.63 10.27 -19.37
CA VAL A 273 -7.44 11.39 -19.83
C VAL A 273 -6.50 12.55 -20.23
N PRO A 274 -6.75 13.28 -21.32
CA PRO A 274 -5.98 14.46 -21.68
C PRO A 274 -5.87 15.46 -20.52
N GLY A 275 -4.67 15.97 -20.27
CA GLY A 275 -4.38 16.89 -19.16
C GLY A 275 -4.24 16.23 -17.79
N ALA A 276 -4.53 14.93 -17.66
CA ALA A 276 -4.24 14.18 -16.44
C ALA A 276 -2.76 13.78 -16.35
N SER A 277 -2.33 13.34 -15.19
CA SER A 277 -0.96 12.93 -14.94
C SER A 277 -0.51 11.76 -15.83
N PRO A 278 0.57 11.89 -16.61
CA PRO A 278 1.16 10.79 -17.37
C PRO A 278 2.00 9.83 -16.52
N TRP A 279 2.37 10.18 -15.30
CA TRP A 279 3.16 9.31 -14.41
C TRP A 279 2.85 9.54 -12.94
N THR A 280 3.06 8.51 -12.14
CA THR A 280 2.87 8.52 -10.68
C THR A 280 4.06 7.87 -9.99
N VAL A 281 4.62 8.53 -8.99
CA VAL A 281 5.50 7.90 -8.00
C VAL A 281 4.72 7.74 -6.70
N ARG A 282 4.71 6.52 -6.17
CA ARG A 282 4.03 6.16 -4.93
C ARG A 282 5.04 5.75 -3.87
N VAL A 283 4.93 6.36 -2.70
CA VAL A 283 5.69 5.97 -1.51
C VAL A 283 4.69 5.56 -0.44
N GLN A 284 4.86 4.39 0.14
CA GLN A 284 3.99 3.90 1.20
C GLN A 284 4.81 3.51 2.43
N PHE A 285 4.32 3.95 3.59
CA PHE A 285 4.77 3.53 4.91
C PHE A 285 3.57 3.01 5.68
N ALA A 286 3.61 1.77 6.14
CA ALA A 286 2.51 1.18 6.87
C ALA A 286 2.95 0.67 8.24
N LEU A 287 2.26 1.12 9.28
CA LEU A 287 2.36 0.55 10.61
C LEU A 287 1.54 -0.74 10.66
N LEU A 288 2.10 -1.81 11.22
CA LEU A 288 1.48 -3.13 11.31
C LEU A 288 1.30 -3.51 12.78
N PHE A 289 0.07 -3.90 13.15
CA PHE A 289 -0.28 -4.28 14.53
C PHE A 289 -0.78 -5.73 14.54
N PRO A 290 0.13 -6.73 14.58
CA PRO A 290 -0.26 -8.14 14.61
C PRO A 290 -1.03 -8.42 15.89
N LYS A 291 -2.12 -9.19 15.76
CA LYS A 291 -2.83 -9.69 16.95
C LYS A 291 -1.92 -10.64 17.69
N ILE A 292 -1.66 -10.32 18.95
CA ILE A 292 -0.93 -11.18 19.87
C ILE A 292 -1.90 -12.28 20.31
N THR A 293 -1.54 -13.54 20.11
CA THR A 293 -2.32 -14.66 20.66
C THR A 293 -2.13 -14.75 22.17
N LYS A 294 -3.10 -15.31 22.89
CA LYS A 294 -2.99 -15.50 24.35
C LYS A 294 -1.73 -16.28 24.76
N GLU A 295 -1.30 -17.23 23.92
CA GLU A 295 -0.05 -17.98 24.13
C GLU A 295 1.20 -17.10 23.97
N GLN A 296 1.21 -16.24 22.96
CA GLN A 296 2.30 -15.27 22.74
C GLN A 296 2.35 -14.23 23.87
N GLU A 297 1.19 -13.78 24.36
CA GLU A 297 1.09 -12.87 25.49
C GLU A 297 1.65 -13.52 26.75
N LYS A 298 1.29 -14.77 27.02
CA LYS A 298 1.82 -15.56 28.14
C LYS A 298 3.33 -15.73 28.03
N MET A 299 3.85 -16.13 26.86
CA MET A 299 5.31 -16.28 26.66
C MET A 299 6.07 -14.95 26.82
N MET A 300 5.50 -13.83 26.33
CA MET A 300 6.13 -12.51 26.53
C MET A 300 6.12 -12.09 28.00
N MET A 301 5.05 -12.41 28.73
CA MET A 301 4.97 -12.12 30.15
C MET A 301 5.98 -12.95 30.95
N GLU A 302 6.14 -14.24 30.64
CA GLU A 302 7.14 -15.11 31.23
C GLU A 302 8.58 -14.65 30.94
N GLN A 303 8.85 -14.21 29.69
CA GLN A 303 10.16 -13.65 29.33
C GLN A 303 10.47 -12.36 30.10
N LYS A 304 9.46 -11.49 30.23
CA LYS A 304 9.60 -10.23 30.97
C LYS A 304 9.84 -10.47 32.45
N LEU A 305 9.16 -11.45 33.05
CA LEU A 305 9.39 -11.88 34.43
C LEU A 305 10.82 -12.40 34.61
N LYS A 306 11.30 -13.28 33.75
CA LYS A 306 12.69 -13.79 33.79
C LYS A 306 13.73 -12.68 33.64
N GLN A 307 13.47 -11.65 32.83
CA GLN A 307 14.38 -10.50 32.71
C GLN A 307 14.40 -9.64 33.98
N LEU A 308 13.25 -9.50 34.66
CA LEU A 308 13.17 -8.78 35.93
C LEU A 308 13.85 -9.55 37.05
N GLU A 309 13.77 -10.88 37.06
CA GLU A 309 14.44 -11.75 38.04
C GLU A 309 15.96 -11.78 37.87
N GLN A 310 16.48 -11.59 36.65
CA GLN A 310 17.91 -11.57 36.35
C GLN A 310 18.62 -10.26 36.72
N GLY A 311 17.87 -9.22 37.12
CA GLY A 311 18.40 -7.91 37.50
C GLY A 311 19.08 -7.16 36.34
N PRO A 312 19.42 -5.88 36.53
CA PRO A 312 20.17 -5.14 35.53
C PRO A 312 21.58 -5.72 35.37
N PRO A 313 22.14 -5.78 34.15
CA PRO A 313 23.50 -6.27 33.93
C PRO A 313 24.46 -5.46 34.78
N GLN A 314 25.18 -6.15 35.69
CA GLN A 314 26.23 -5.51 36.47
C GLN A 314 27.30 -4.98 35.52
N LYS A 315 27.41 -3.65 35.46
CA LYS A 315 28.54 -2.99 34.76
C LYS A 315 29.84 -3.40 35.46
N LYS A 316 30.63 -4.22 34.78
CA LYS A 316 32.04 -4.38 35.08
C LYS A 316 32.85 -3.28 34.42
#